data_8b0df1fbce44c003ea6dc5534a82d0c9
#
_entry.id   8b0df1fbce44c003ea6dc5534a82d0c9
#
_cell.length_a   1.000
_cell.length_b   1.000
_cell.length_c   1.000
_cell.angle_alpha   90.00
_cell.angle_beta   90.00
_cell.angle_gamma   90.00
#
_symmetry.space_group_name_H-M   'P 1'
#
loop_
_entity.id
_entity.type
_entity.pdbx_description
1 polymer ?
#
loop_
_entity_poly.entity_id
_entity_poly.type
_entity_poly.pdbx_seq_one_letter_code
_entity_poly.pdbx_strand_id
1 'polypeptide(L)'
;MYKKITHDIVEEHFDHPMASQLKHQMDNKKLIPKLSSYYIGSDYSVGLNDPLPQYVLNENTMLFRMDCRTAWNKWVYSLLNYSVSLNGNLPGTDQVKGRMHKNAVAIGDMLIPYYGPTAGKLVGTSLIAIDDIGMHYVEALKNNEPTEEIVASWVPFVNDFAKILNELNPNNWPAALITDILLAVVKAWQDQLTARAVGDIIADEIAIDLIAKLVVTGIPDHGKGFDSLADVFSRGIIAQFPSMFQD
;
A
#
# COMPACT_ATOMS: atom_id res chain seq x y z
N MET A 1 7.90 -5.12 19.73
CA MET A 1 7.65 -3.80 19.15
C MET A 1 6.32 -3.79 18.39
N TYR A 2 6.08 -4.71 17.48
CA TYR A 2 4.83 -4.83 16.71
C TYR A 2 3.56 -5.03 17.56
N LYS A 3 3.63 -5.83 18.63
CA LYS A 3 2.54 -5.98 19.62
C LYS A 3 2.13 -4.64 20.26
N LYS A 4 3.07 -3.71 20.40
CA LYS A 4 2.83 -2.40 20.99
C LYS A 4 2.14 -1.47 20.00
N ILE A 5 2.56 -1.49 18.73
CA ILE A 5 1.99 -0.63 17.66
C ILE A 5 0.52 -1.00 17.38
N THR A 6 0.21 -2.29 17.28
CA THR A 6 -1.19 -2.75 17.12
C THR A 6 -2.04 -2.49 18.36
N HIS A 7 -1.43 -2.55 19.54
CA HIS A 7 -2.11 -2.24 20.81
C HIS A 7 -2.44 -0.75 20.90
N ASP A 8 -1.46 0.12 20.56
CA ASP A 8 -1.61 1.57 20.61
C ASP A 8 -2.65 2.07 19.56
N ILE A 9 -2.74 1.45 18.37
CA ILE A 9 -3.77 1.74 17.35
C ILE A 9 -5.17 1.38 17.86
N VAL A 10 -5.31 0.27 18.56
CA VAL A 10 -6.60 -0.17 19.11
C VAL A 10 -7.01 0.69 20.31
N GLU A 11 -6.08 1.13 21.16
CA GLU A 11 -6.38 2.01 22.31
C GLU A 11 -6.75 3.44 21.87
N GLU A 12 -6.17 3.96 20.77
CA GLU A 12 -6.42 5.32 20.31
C GLU A 12 -7.79 5.52 19.65
N HIS A 13 -8.40 4.45 19.14
CA HIS A 13 -9.65 4.52 18.38
C HIS A 13 -10.90 3.97 19.08
N PHE A 14 -10.78 3.34 20.24
CA PHE A 14 -11.91 2.62 20.84
C PHE A 14 -12.04 2.84 22.34
N ASP A 15 -12.71 3.91 22.73
CA ASP A 15 -13.31 4.07 24.07
C ASP A 15 -14.63 3.26 24.19
N HIS A 16 -14.72 2.08 23.56
CA HIS A 16 -15.94 1.29 23.47
C HIS A 16 -15.78 -0.11 24.10
N PRO A 17 -16.84 -0.68 24.73
CA PRO A 17 -16.81 -2.02 25.34
C PRO A 17 -16.34 -3.16 24.41
N MET A 18 -16.37 -2.96 23.10
CA MET A 18 -15.84 -3.91 22.10
C MET A 18 -14.30 -3.97 22.07
N ALA A 19 -13.60 -2.96 22.57
CA ALA A 19 -12.12 -2.97 22.65
C ALA A 19 -11.60 -4.12 23.53
N SER A 20 -12.35 -4.51 24.57
CA SER A 20 -12.01 -5.65 25.43
C SER A 20 -12.16 -7.00 24.73
N GLN A 21 -13.12 -7.14 23.80
CA GLN A 21 -13.30 -8.35 23.00
C GLN A 21 -12.23 -8.46 21.92
N LEU A 22 -11.85 -7.35 21.27
CA LEU A 22 -10.74 -7.28 20.33
C LEU A 22 -9.42 -7.62 21.02
N LYS A 23 -9.16 -7.05 22.21
CA LYS A 23 -7.98 -7.36 23.02
C LYS A 23 -7.92 -8.85 23.34
N HIS A 24 -9.04 -9.47 23.67
CA HIS A 24 -9.14 -10.91 23.94
C HIS A 24 -8.94 -11.77 22.68
N GLN A 25 -9.39 -11.33 21.49
CA GLN A 25 -9.12 -12.00 20.21
C GLN A 25 -7.67 -11.83 19.77
N MET A 26 -7.07 -10.67 20.01
CA MET A 26 -5.66 -10.40 19.75
C MET A 26 -4.73 -11.22 20.65
N ASP A 27 -5.07 -11.34 21.95
CA ASP A 27 -4.35 -12.17 22.92
C ASP A 27 -4.49 -13.68 22.65
N ASN A 28 -5.59 -14.10 22.03
CA ASN A 28 -5.84 -15.51 21.66
C ASN A 28 -5.17 -16.00 20.37
N LYS A 29 -4.20 -15.28 19.84
CA LYS A 29 -3.28 -15.71 18.75
C LYS A 29 -3.91 -16.10 17.41
N LYS A 30 -5.13 -15.73 17.08
CA LYS A 30 -5.74 -16.17 15.82
C LYS A 30 -5.59 -15.23 14.63
N LEU A 31 -5.37 -13.92 14.83
CA LEU A 31 -5.28 -12.93 13.77
C LEU A 31 -3.87 -12.36 13.55
N ILE A 32 -3.00 -12.34 14.57
CA ILE A 32 -1.70 -11.65 14.50
C ILE A 32 -0.48 -12.52 14.12
N PRO A 33 -0.48 -13.86 14.23
CA PRO A 33 0.75 -14.62 13.99
C PRO A 33 1.28 -14.56 12.56
N LYS A 34 0.47 -14.19 11.57
CA LYS A 34 0.90 -14.18 10.16
C LYS A 34 1.51 -12.84 9.73
N LEU A 35 1.07 -11.72 10.28
CA LEU A 35 1.67 -10.40 9.99
C LEU A 35 3.09 -10.29 10.58
N SER A 36 3.31 -10.83 11.78
CA SER A 36 4.63 -10.80 12.41
C SER A 36 5.68 -11.66 11.70
N SER A 37 5.29 -12.74 11.02
CA SER A 37 6.23 -13.61 10.32
C SER A 37 6.73 -13.01 9.00
N TYR A 38 5.98 -12.11 8.38
CA TYR A 38 6.43 -11.40 7.17
C TYR A 38 7.38 -10.24 7.49
N TYR A 39 7.28 -9.64 8.70
CA TYR A 39 8.10 -8.51 9.10
C TYR A 39 9.34 -8.84 9.94
N ILE A 40 9.42 -10.05 10.51
CA ILE A 40 10.51 -10.44 11.44
C ILE A 40 11.59 -11.29 10.75
N GLY A 41 11.39 -11.69 9.50
CA GLY A 41 12.29 -12.62 8.79
C GLY A 41 13.46 -12.00 8.05
N SER A 42 13.57 -10.70 7.96
CA SER A 42 14.72 -10.03 7.38
C SER A 42 15.41 -9.16 8.43
N ASP A 43 16.69 -9.42 8.66
CA ASP A 43 17.62 -8.49 9.32
C ASP A 43 17.73 -7.19 8.49
N TYR A 44 16.65 -6.41 8.43
CA TYR A 44 16.65 -5.06 7.88
C TYR A 44 17.28 -4.08 8.88
N SER A 45 18.52 -4.40 9.29
CA SER A 45 19.44 -3.41 9.84
C SER A 45 20.19 -2.65 8.73
N VAL A 46 19.97 -3.02 7.47
CA VAL A 46 20.61 -2.41 6.32
C VAL A 46 19.77 -1.22 5.87
N GLY A 47 20.20 -0.01 6.17
CA GLY A 47 19.74 1.22 5.55
C GLY A 47 18.79 2.11 6.36
N LEU A 48 18.21 1.66 7.46
CA LEU A 48 17.40 2.57 8.31
C LEU A 48 18.26 3.49 9.21
N ASN A 49 19.57 3.27 9.27
CA ASN A 49 20.51 4.12 10.00
C ASN A 49 21.29 5.11 9.11
N ASP A 50 21.22 4.98 7.79
CA ASP A 50 21.69 6.05 6.93
C ASP A 50 20.64 7.16 6.94
N PRO A 51 21.00 8.39 7.31
CA PRO A 51 20.09 9.51 7.18
C PRO A 51 19.68 9.55 5.69
N LEU A 52 18.42 9.29 5.41
CA LEU A 52 17.86 9.48 4.06
C LEU A 52 18.32 10.86 3.57
N PRO A 53 18.73 10.99 2.30
CA PRO A 53 19.26 12.24 1.80
C PRO A 53 18.35 13.37 2.24
N GLN A 54 18.88 14.31 3.03
CA GLN A 54 18.15 15.49 3.47
C GLN A 54 17.90 16.32 2.22
N TYR A 55 16.70 16.18 1.66
CA TYR A 55 16.26 17.09 0.61
C TYR A 55 15.80 18.38 1.25
N VAL A 56 16.08 19.49 0.57
CA VAL A 56 15.60 20.81 0.99
C VAL A 56 14.07 20.79 0.99
N LEU A 57 13.47 21.03 2.15
CA LEU A 57 12.04 21.16 2.28
C LEU A 57 11.66 22.58 1.83
N ASN A 58 11.11 22.68 0.63
CA ASN A 58 10.54 23.90 0.07
C ASN A 58 9.11 23.66 -0.42
N GLU A 59 8.45 24.72 -0.93
CA GLU A 59 7.07 24.62 -1.38
C GLU A 59 6.90 23.58 -2.50
N ASN A 60 7.79 23.55 -3.49
CA ASN A 60 7.72 22.62 -4.62
C ASN A 60 7.85 21.17 -4.19
N THR A 61 8.77 20.84 -3.28
CA THR A 61 8.91 19.50 -2.73
C THR A 61 7.72 19.08 -1.89
N MET A 62 7.14 19.99 -1.13
CA MET A 62 5.93 19.72 -0.34
C MET A 62 4.72 19.46 -1.22
N LEU A 63 4.48 20.30 -2.23
CA LEU A 63 3.36 20.13 -3.17
C LEU A 63 3.48 18.79 -3.92
N PHE A 64 4.66 18.47 -4.44
CA PHE A 64 4.90 17.21 -5.12
C PHE A 64 4.63 15.97 -4.23
N ARG A 65 5.07 16.01 -2.97
CA ARG A 65 4.76 14.93 -2.01
C ARG A 65 3.26 14.81 -1.73
N MET A 66 2.55 15.93 -1.61
CA MET A 66 1.10 15.92 -1.45
C MET A 66 0.40 15.33 -2.67
N ASP A 67 0.85 15.66 -3.88
CA ASP A 67 0.32 15.09 -5.11
C ASP A 67 0.56 13.58 -5.19
N CYS A 68 1.75 13.11 -4.83
CA CYS A 68 2.05 11.69 -4.72
C CYS A 68 1.13 10.99 -3.73
N ARG A 69 1.00 11.50 -2.52
CA ARG A 69 0.08 10.94 -1.51
C ARG A 69 -1.36 10.92 -2.00
N THR A 70 -1.79 11.96 -2.70
CA THR A 70 -3.14 12.03 -3.27
C THR A 70 -3.36 10.97 -4.35
N ALA A 71 -2.39 10.76 -5.25
CA ALA A 71 -2.49 9.74 -6.30
C ALA A 71 -2.51 8.33 -5.71
N TRP A 72 -1.58 8.03 -4.80
CA TRP A 72 -1.51 6.75 -4.12
C TRP A 72 -2.75 6.46 -3.25
N ASN A 73 -3.30 7.46 -2.58
CA ASN A 73 -4.54 7.33 -1.81
C ASN A 73 -5.73 6.94 -2.72
N LYS A 74 -5.88 7.59 -3.89
CA LYS A 74 -6.92 7.24 -4.86
C LYS A 74 -6.77 5.80 -5.36
N TRP A 75 -5.53 5.34 -5.56
CA TRP A 75 -5.25 3.97 -5.98
C TRP A 75 -5.63 2.96 -4.89
N VAL A 76 -5.20 3.16 -3.65
CA VAL A 76 -5.48 2.27 -2.51
C VAL A 76 -6.97 2.01 -2.33
N TYR A 77 -7.78 3.07 -2.37
CA TYR A 77 -9.22 2.94 -2.17
C TYR A 77 -9.97 2.41 -3.40
N SER A 78 -9.30 2.24 -4.53
CA SER A 78 -9.94 1.78 -5.75
C SER A 78 -10.45 0.34 -5.63
N LEU A 79 -9.65 -0.55 -5.06
CA LEU A 79 -10.03 -1.96 -4.89
C LEU A 79 -11.16 -2.12 -3.87
N LEU A 80 -11.14 -1.32 -2.79
CA LEU A 80 -12.25 -1.27 -1.85
C LEU A 80 -13.55 -0.82 -2.52
N ASN A 81 -13.50 0.26 -3.32
CA ASN A 81 -14.66 0.75 -4.04
C ASN A 81 -15.21 -0.28 -5.03
N TYR A 82 -14.31 -1.02 -5.70
CA TYR A 82 -14.70 -2.12 -6.57
C TYR A 82 -15.39 -3.24 -5.79
N SER A 83 -14.83 -3.65 -4.66
CA SER A 83 -15.42 -4.68 -3.78
C SER A 83 -16.82 -4.27 -3.30
N VAL A 84 -16.99 -3.02 -2.85
CA VAL A 84 -18.30 -2.50 -2.43
C VAL A 84 -19.31 -2.52 -3.57
N SER A 85 -18.87 -2.06 -4.75
CA SER A 85 -19.74 -2.00 -5.94
C SER A 85 -20.18 -3.39 -6.43
N LEU A 86 -19.20 -4.33 -6.50
CA LEU A 86 -19.45 -5.70 -6.95
C LEU A 86 -20.36 -6.47 -5.97
N ASN A 87 -20.06 -6.44 -4.68
CA ASN A 87 -20.81 -7.16 -3.65
C ASN A 87 -22.22 -6.57 -3.45
N GLY A 88 -22.35 -5.25 -3.57
CA GLY A 88 -23.62 -4.55 -3.52
C GLY A 88 -24.46 -4.68 -4.80
N ASN A 89 -23.96 -5.33 -5.85
CA ASN A 89 -24.59 -5.37 -7.19
C ASN A 89 -24.99 -3.96 -7.67
N LEU A 90 -24.12 -2.96 -7.42
CA LEU A 90 -24.42 -1.57 -7.74
C LEU A 90 -24.33 -1.32 -9.25
N PRO A 91 -25.22 -0.50 -9.81
CA PRO A 91 -25.06 -0.06 -11.19
C PRO A 91 -23.76 0.75 -11.33
N GLY A 92 -23.01 0.52 -12.41
CA GLY A 92 -21.76 1.25 -12.65
C GLY A 92 -20.50 0.58 -12.15
N THR A 93 -20.53 -0.71 -11.78
CA THR A 93 -19.34 -1.47 -11.38
C THR A 93 -18.22 -1.42 -12.43
N ASP A 94 -18.56 -1.47 -13.74
CA ASP A 94 -17.58 -1.33 -14.82
C ASP A 94 -16.92 0.05 -14.85
N GLN A 95 -17.67 1.11 -14.50
CA GLN A 95 -17.12 2.46 -14.37
C GLN A 95 -16.14 2.55 -13.19
N VAL A 96 -16.42 1.86 -12.08
CA VAL A 96 -15.51 1.75 -10.93
C VAL A 96 -14.22 1.04 -11.34
N LYS A 97 -14.31 -0.08 -12.08
CA LYS A 97 -13.16 -0.78 -12.66
C LYS A 97 -12.32 0.15 -13.54
N GLY A 98 -12.97 0.85 -14.49
CA GLY A 98 -12.29 1.80 -15.35
C GLY A 98 -11.64 2.96 -14.58
N ARG A 99 -12.20 3.39 -13.45
CA ARG A 99 -11.61 4.40 -12.57
C ARG A 99 -10.38 3.89 -11.86
N MET A 100 -10.38 2.63 -11.41
CA MET A 100 -9.25 1.96 -10.77
C MET A 100 -8.02 1.97 -11.70
N HIS A 101 -8.18 1.53 -12.95
CA HIS A 101 -7.10 1.59 -13.95
C HIS A 101 -6.61 3.01 -14.22
N LYS A 102 -7.50 4.02 -14.26
CA LYS A 102 -7.10 5.42 -14.40
C LYS A 102 -6.27 5.93 -13.23
N ASN A 103 -6.56 5.48 -12.01
CA ASN A 103 -5.76 5.84 -10.84
C ASN A 103 -4.36 5.21 -10.90
N ALA A 104 -4.23 3.97 -11.37
CA ALA A 104 -2.94 3.32 -11.61
C ALA A 104 -2.11 4.07 -12.68
N VAL A 105 -2.74 4.44 -13.81
CA VAL A 105 -2.10 5.24 -14.86
C VAL A 105 -1.63 6.59 -14.33
N ALA A 106 -2.44 7.26 -13.50
CA ALA A 106 -2.09 8.56 -12.95
C ALA A 106 -0.81 8.53 -12.08
N ILE A 107 -0.53 7.42 -11.38
CA ILE A 107 0.74 7.24 -10.66
C ILE A 107 1.89 7.12 -11.65
N GLY A 108 1.72 6.35 -12.72
CA GLY A 108 2.73 6.26 -13.79
C GLY A 108 3.00 7.62 -14.46
N ASP A 109 1.95 8.39 -14.73
CA ASP A 109 2.06 9.70 -15.37
C ASP A 109 2.88 10.70 -14.53
N MET A 110 2.91 10.56 -13.21
CA MET A 110 3.77 11.38 -12.35
C MET A 110 5.27 11.18 -12.62
N LEU A 111 5.66 10.07 -13.24
CA LEU A 111 7.05 9.78 -13.62
C LEU A 111 7.46 10.44 -14.93
N ILE A 112 6.50 10.80 -15.78
CA ILE A 112 6.79 11.29 -17.17
C ILE A 112 7.73 12.47 -17.20
N PRO A 113 7.58 13.50 -16.34
CA PRO A 113 8.50 14.66 -16.36
C PRO A 113 9.95 14.30 -16.03
N TYR A 114 10.19 13.20 -15.33
CA TYR A 114 11.50 12.80 -14.79
C TYR A 114 12.15 11.67 -15.58
N TYR A 115 11.37 10.67 -15.97
CA TYR A 115 11.86 9.43 -16.61
C TYR A 115 11.32 9.21 -18.02
N GLY A 116 10.48 10.12 -18.50
CA GLY A 116 9.88 10.04 -19.83
C GLY A 116 8.64 9.14 -19.93
N PRO A 117 7.92 9.20 -21.06
CA PRO A 117 6.62 8.57 -21.23
C PRO A 117 6.67 7.03 -21.19
N THR A 118 7.78 6.43 -21.62
CA THR A 118 7.94 4.97 -21.60
C THR A 118 7.96 4.44 -20.16
N ALA A 119 8.70 5.10 -19.25
CA ALA A 119 8.75 4.73 -17.85
C ALA A 119 7.39 4.91 -17.17
N GLY A 120 6.72 6.05 -17.40
CA GLY A 120 5.38 6.30 -16.87
C GLY A 120 4.38 5.23 -17.31
N LYS A 121 4.35 4.90 -18.60
CA LYS A 121 3.49 3.84 -19.13
C LYS A 121 3.78 2.48 -18.50
N LEU A 122 5.07 2.12 -18.36
CA LEU A 122 5.47 0.83 -17.78
C LEU A 122 4.99 0.69 -16.33
N VAL A 123 5.21 1.72 -15.49
CA VAL A 123 4.76 1.74 -14.11
C VAL A 123 3.23 1.68 -14.00
N GLY A 124 2.52 2.50 -14.77
CA GLY A 124 1.05 2.49 -14.77
C GLY A 124 0.47 1.12 -15.18
N THR A 125 1.04 0.49 -16.22
CA THR A 125 0.61 -0.84 -16.69
C THR A 125 0.89 -1.93 -15.64
N SER A 126 2.01 -1.85 -14.93
CA SER A 126 2.33 -2.83 -13.88
C SER A 126 1.39 -2.71 -12.69
N LEU A 127 0.97 -1.49 -12.31
CA LEU A 127 -0.05 -1.29 -11.28
C LEU A 127 -1.42 -1.81 -11.73
N ILE A 128 -1.81 -1.63 -12.99
CA ILE A 128 -3.04 -2.21 -13.55
C ILE A 128 -3.03 -3.74 -13.40
N ALA A 129 -1.90 -4.39 -13.68
CA ALA A 129 -1.81 -5.85 -13.53
C ALA A 129 -2.00 -6.30 -12.08
N ILE A 130 -1.48 -5.54 -11.10
CA ILE A 130 -1.72 -5.77 -9.67
C ILE A 130 -3.19 -5.57 -9.32
N ASP A 131 -3.83 -4.55 -9.88
CA ASP A 131 -5.26 -4.25 -9.71
C ASP A 131 -6.14 -5.37 -10.28
N ASP A 132 -5.82 -5.88 -11.46
CA ASP A 132 -6.59 -6.96 -12.12
C ASP A 132 -6.59 -8.23 -11.27
N ILE A 133 -5.47 -8.58 -10.63
CA ILE A 133 -5.43 -9.71 -9.69
C ILE A 133 -6.34 -9.43 -8.48
N GLY A 134 -6.30 -8.19 -7.95
CA GLY A 134 -7.18 -7.78 -6.85
C GLY A 134 -8.67 -7.90 -7.22
N MET A 135 -9.04 -7.53 -8.44
CA MET A 135 -10.41 -7.69 -8.93
C MET A 135 -10.82 -9.17 -9.02
N HIS A 136 -9.96 -10.04 -9.57
CA HIS A 136 -10.20 -11.47 -9.61
C HIS A 136 -10.37 -12.06 -8.20
N TYR A 137 -9.58 -11.57 -7.24
CA TYR A 137 -9.72 -11.98 -5.84
C TYR A 137 -11.09 -11.62 -5.26
N VAL A 138 -11.58 -10.40 -5.50
CA VAL A 138 -12.92 -9.95 -5.06
C VAL A 138 -14.02 -10.79 -5.73
N GLU A 139 -13.90 -11.08 -7.03
CA GLU A 139 -14.83 -11.90 -7.79
C GLU A 139 -14.88 -13.33 -7.25
N ALA A 140 -13.73 -13.94 -6.98
CA ALA A 140 -13.63 -15.27 -6.40
C ALA A 140 -14.27 -15.35 -5.00
N LEU A 141 -14.01 -14.36 -4.12
CA LEU A 141 -14.67 -14.27 -2.82
C LEU A 141 -16.19 -14.20 -2.94
N LYS A 142 -16.70 -13.38 -3.86
CA LYS A 142 -18.14 -13.24 -4.10
C LYS A 142 -18.78 -14.55 -4.57
N ASN A 143 -18.07 -15.31 -5.39
CA ASN A 143 -18.54 -16.57 -5.96
C ASN A 143 -18.27 -17.79 -5.06
N ASN A 144 -17.61 -17.60 -3.91
CA ASN A 144 -17.10 -18.69 -3.04
C ASN A 144 -16.15 -19.64 -3.78
N GLU A 145 -15.30 -19.11 -4.66
CA GLU A 145 -14.28 -19.84 -5.39
C GLU A 145 -12.95 -19.88 -4.60
N PRO A 146 -12.07 -20.87 -4.83
CA PRO A 146 -10.74 -20.94 -4.24
C PRO A 146 -9.90 -19.70 -4.60
N THR A 147 -9.15 -19.17 -3.64
CA THR A 147 -8.38 -17.91 -3.81
C THR A 147 -6.86 -18.10 -3.75
N GLU A 148 -6.38 -19.30 -3.41
CA GLU A 148 -4.96 -19.57 -3.13
C GLU A 148 -4.06 -19.28 -4.35
N GLU A 149 -4.49 -19.69 -5.55
CA GLU A 149 -3.73 -19.46 -6.78
C GLU A 149 -3.73 -17.99 -7.17
N ILE A 150 -4.84 -17.29 -6.94
CA ILE A 150 -4.95 -15.84 -7.19
C ILE A 150 -3.99 -15.09 -6.24
N VAL A 151 -3.98 -15.46 -4.96
CA VAL A 151 -3.06 -14.89 -3.96
C VAL A 151 -1.60 -15.12 -4.36
N ALA A 152 -1.25 -16.34 -4.77
CA ALA A 152 0.11 -16.65 -5.21
C ALA A 152 0.53 -15.86 -6.45
N SER A 153 -0.42 -15.51 -7.32
CA SER A 153 -0.14 -14.76 -8.55
C SER A 153 0.28 -13.31 -8.32
N TRP A 154 -0.03 -12.68 -7.17
CA TRP A 154 0.42 -11.33 -6.87
C TRP A 154 1.94 -11.20 -6.74
N VAL A 155 2.61 -12.23 -6.19
CA VAL A 155 4.03 -12.16 -5.85
C VAL A 155 4.92 -11.80 -7.04
N PRO A 156 4.84 -12.46 -8.21
CA PRO A 156 5.66 -12.11 -9.37
C PRO A 156 5.39 -10.67 -9.86
N PHE A 157 4.14 -10.22 -9.89
CA PHE A 157 3.81 -8.86 -10.35
C PHE A 157 4.32 -7.77 -9.39
N VAL A 158 4.28 -8.01 -8.08
CA VAL A 158 4.87 -7.13 -7.07
C VAL A 158 6.38 -7.05 -7.24
N ASN A 159 7.06 -8.19 -7.45
CA ASN A 159 8.49 -8.24 -7.68
C ASN A 159 8.89 -7.51 -8.97
N ASP A 160 8.15 -7.69 -10.05
CA ASP A 160 8.40 -7.01 -11.32
C ASP A 160 8.22 -5.50 -11.20
N PHE A 161 7.16 -5.04 -10.51
CA PHE A 161 6.96 -3.61 -10.23
C PHE A 161 8.12 -3.01 -9.41
N ALA A 162 8.53 -3.70 -8.35
CA ALA A 162 9.65 -3.27 -7.52
C ALA A 162 10.96 -3.20 -8.31
N LYS A 163 11.20 -4.16 -9.20
CA LYS A 163 12.34 -4.19 -10.10
C LYS A 163 12.31 -3.02 -11.08
N ILE A 164 11.18 -2.73 -11.70
CA ILE A 164 11.01 -1.58 -12.61
C ILE A 164 11.39 -0.27 -11.91
N LEU A 165 10.87 -0.03 -10.70
CA LEU A 165 11.22 1.16 -9.94
C LEU A 165 12.71 1.20 -9.59
N ASN A 166 13.28 0.08 -9.16
CA ASN A 166 14.71 0.00 -8.85
C ASN A 166 15.59 0.28 -10.08
N GLU A 167 15.25 -0.22 -11.26
CA GLU A 167 15.97 0.07 -12.50
C GLU A 167 15.95 1.56 -12.85
N LEU A 168 14.85 2.25 -12.58
CA LEU A 168 14.73 3.71 -12.80
C LEU A 168 15.53 4.53 -11.78
N ASN A 169 15.61 4.08 -10.53
CA ASN A 169 16.23 4.85 -9.45
C ASN A 169 16.88 3.93 -8.39
N PRO A 170 17.96 3.23 -8.73
CA PRO A 170 18.54 2.18 -7.90
C PRO A 170 19.05 2.68 -6.53
N ASN A 171 19.46 3.95 -6.45
CA ASN A 171 19.99 4.54 -5.23
C ASN A 171 18.90 4.90 -4.20
N ASN A 172 17.67 5.15 -4.66
CA ASN A 172 16.61 5.65 -3.79
C ASN A 172 15.40 4.72 -3.73
N TRP A 173 15.29 3.75 -4.63
CA TRP A 173 14.20 2.77 -4.68
C TRP A 173 14.74 1.34 -4.61
N PRO A 174 15.24 0.88 -3.44
CA PRO A 174 15.69 -0.51 -3.28
C PRO A 174 14.53 -1.48 -3.56
N ALA A 175 14.72 -2.43 -4.48
CA ALA A 175 13.68 -3.37 -4.88
C ALA A 175 13.12 -4.14 -3.67
N ALA A 176 13.98 -4.58 -2.77
CA ALA A 176 13.58 -5.31 -1.58
C ALA A 176 12.61 -4.51 -0.69
N LEU A 177 12.89 -3.23 -0.44
CA LEU A 177 12.02 -2.36 0.35
C LEU A 177 10.64 -2.20 -0.30
N ILE A 178 10.60 -1.96 -1.61
CA ILE A 178 9.35 -1.79 -2.34
C ILE A 178 8.55 -3.09 -2.36
N THR A 179 9.21 -4.23 -2.59
CA THR A 179 8.59 -5.56 -2.53
C THR A 179 7.94 -5.81 -1.18
N ASP A 180 8.68 -5.56 -0.08
CA ASP A 180 8.17 -5.81 1.27
C ASP A 180 6.95 -4.94 1.59
N ILE A 181 6.99 -3.65 1.23
CA ILE A 181 5.83 -2.76 1.41
C ILE A 181 4.62 -3.28 0.63
N LEU A 182 4.80 -3.60 -0.65
CA LEU A 182 3.69 -4.04 -1.50
C LEU A 182 3.14 -5.41 -1.12
N LEU A 183 3.97 -6.36 -0.71
CA LEU A 183 3.48 -7.64 -0.18
C LEU A 183 2.68 -7.46 1.11
N ALA A 184 3.09 -6.52 1.97
CA ALA A 184 2.31 -6.16 3.15
C ALA A 184 0.97 -5.51 2.77
N VAL A 185 0.93 -4.64 1.76
CA VAL A 185 -0.30 -4.05 1.21
C VAL A 185 -1.23 -5.12 0.64
N VAL A 186 -0.71 -6.03 -0.18
CA VAL A 186 -1.48 -7.16 -0.74
C VAL A 186 -2.08 -8.01 0.37
N LYS A 187 -1.29 -8.32 1.41
CA LYS A 187 -1.81 -9.08 2.56
C LYS A 187 -2.91 -8.31 3.31
N ALA A 188 -2.73 -7.02 3.53
CA ALA A 188 -3.75 -6.19 4.16
C ALA A 188 -5.02 -6.08 3.30
N TRP A 189 -4.91 -6.02 1.97
CA TRP A 189 -6.06 -6.13 1.06
C TRP A 189 -6.78 -7.47 1.18
N GLN A 190 -6.06 -8.59 1.24
CA GLN A 190 -6.68 -9.90 1.44
C GLN A 190 -7.49 -9.92 2.74
N ASP A 191 -6.91 -9.43 3.84
CA ASP A 191 -7.57 -9.39 5.13
C ASP A 191 -8.82 -8.49 5.09
N GLN A 192 -8.68 -7.31 4.50
CA GLN A 192 -9.74 -6.33 4.33
C GLN A 192 -10.91 -6.89 3.49
N LEU A 193 -10.60 -7.44 2.32
CA LEU A 193 -11.63 -7.96 1.40
C LEU A 193 -12.32 -9.19 1.95
N THR A 194 -11.58 -10.07 2.64
CA THR A 194 -12.14 -11.25 3.31
C THR A 194 -13.05 -10.85 4.47
N ALA A 195 -12.60 -9.92 5.32
CA ALA A 195 -13.40 -9.40 6.44
C ALA A 195 -14.71 -8.79 5.93
N ARG A 196 -14.63 -7.99 4.88
CA ARG A 196 -15.82 -7.39 4.24
C ARG A 196 -16.77 -8.43 3.66
N ALA A 197 -16.26 -9.47 3.02
CA ALA A 197 -17.08 -10.54 2.44
C ALA A 197 -17.90 -11.30 3.48
N VAL A 198 -17.38 -11.43 4.72
CA VAL A 198 -18.08 -12.08 5.83
C VAL A 198 -18.80 -11.12 6.78
N GLY A 199 -18.74 -9.80 6.50
CA GLY A 199 -19.40 -8.77 7.30
C GLY A 199 -18.69 -8.43 8.62
N ASP A 200 -17.41 -8.76 8.76
CA ASP A 200 -16.58 -8.36 9.91
C ASP A 200 -16.05 -6.93 9.70
N ILE A 201 -16.89 -5.96 10.03
CA ILE A 201 -16.59 -4.53 9.84
C ILE A 201 -15.36 -4.08 10.65
N ILE A 202 -15.12 -4.66 11.81
CA ILE A 202 -13.99 -4.26 12.66
C ILE A 202 -12.67 -4.70 12.02
N ALA A 203 -12.58 -5.94 11.57
CA ALA A 203 -11.40 -6.44 10.88
C ALA A 203 -11.17 -5.69 9.55
N ASP A 204 -12.24 -5.34 8.84
CA ASP A 204 -12.21 -4.53 7.62
C ASP A 204 -11.58 -3.14 7.88
N GLU A 205 -12.04 -2.40 8.90
CA GLU A 205 -11.50 -1.08 9.26
C GLU A 205 -10.03 -1.13 9.70
N ILE A 206 -9.65 -2.11 10.51
CA ILE A 206 -8.25 -2.30 10.93
C ILE A 206 -7.34 -2.52 9.72
N ALA A 207 -7.79 -3.32 8.76
CA ALA A 207 -7.02 -3.58 7.55
C ALA A 207 -6.93 -2.34 6.64
N ILE A 208 -8.00 -1.55 6.51
CA ILE A 208 -7.99 -0.27 5.77
C ILE A 208 -6.99 0.71 6.38
N ASP A 209 -6.98 0.86 7.71
CA ASP A 209 -6.03 1.74 8.40
C ASP A 209 -4.59 1.30 8.18
N LEU A 210 -4.33 -0.01 8.19
CA LEU A 210 -3.01 -0.55 7.89
C LEU A 210 -2.58 -0.23 6.44
N ILE A 211 -3.47 -0.43 5.47
CA ILE A 211 -3.22 -0.10 4.06
C ILE A 211 -2.90 1.40 3.91
N ALA A 212 -3.69 2.28 4.54
CA ALA A 212 -3.46 3.71 4.50
C ALA A 212 -2.07 4.10 5.07
N LYS A 213 -1.65 3.45 6.15
CA LYS A 213 -0.32 3.65 6.74
C LYS A 213 0.80 3.16 5.82
N LEU A 214 0.66 1.97 5.27
CA LEU A 214 1.67 1.38 4.37
C LEU A 214 1.86 2.21 3.08
N VAL A 215 0.79 2.76 2.54
CA VAL A 215 0.83 3.38 1.20
C VAL A 215 0.90 4.90 1.27
N VAL A 216 0.21 5.56 2.21
CA VAL A 216 -0.03 7.01 2.14
C VAL A 216 0.61 7.80 3.27
N THR A 217 0.39 7.40 4.54
CA THR A 217 0.75 8.25 5.68
C THR A 217 2.08 7.89 6.35
N GLY A 218 2.55 6.66 6.18
CA GLY A 218 3.65 6.12 6.95
C GLY A 218 3.26 5.85 8.41
N ILE A 219 4.20 5.35 9.18
CA ILE A 219 4.07 5.17 10.62
C ILE A 219 5.11 6.08 11.28
N PRO A 220 4.70 7.23 11.83
CA PRO A 220 5.64 8.11 12.54
C PRO A 220 6.07 7.43 13.85
N ASP A 221 7.34 7.24 14.06
CA ASP A 221 7.92 6.82 15.34
C ASP A 221 9.27 7.52 15.55
N HIS A 222 9.27 8.71 16.12
CA HIS A 222 10.42 9.46 16.69
C HIS A 222 11.83 9.00 16.25
N GLY A 223 12.05 8.84 14.92
CA GLY A 223 13.32 8.41 14.32
C GLY A 223 13.45 6.91 13.99
N LYS A 224 12.38 6.13 14.20
CA LYS A 224 12.27 4.70 13.79
C LYS A 224 11.02 4.45 12.95
N GLY A 225 10.44 5.50 12.39
CA GLY A 225 9.22 5.45 11.62
C GLY A 225 9.42 4.73 10.29
N PHE A 226 8.30 4.23 9.78
CA PHE A 226 8.22 3.60 8.48
C PHE A 226 7.69 4.62 7.48
N ASP A 227 8.41 4.81 6.39
CA ASP A 227 7.93 5.66 5.30
C ASP A 227 6.88 4.93 4.46
N SER A 228 5.81 5.65 4.12
CA SER A 228 4.81 5.12 3.20
C SER A 228 5.40 4.91 1.80
N LEU A 229 4.75 4.05 1.01
CA LEU A 229 5.12 3.86 -0.40
C LEU A 229 5.11 5.19 -1.17
N ALA A 230 4.13 6.07 -0.90
CA ALA A 230 4.06 7.41 -1.48
C ALA A 230 5.25 8.30 -1.08
N ASP A 231 5.73 8.19 0.17
CA ASP A 231 6.90 8.93 0.62
C ASP A 231 8.20 8.38 0.01
N VAL A 232 8.36 7.06 -0.03
CA VAL A 232 9.50 6.41 -0.71
C VAL A 232 9.55 6.84 -2.18
N PHE A 233 8.41 6.80 -2.85
CA PHE A 233 8.28 7.18 -4.25
C PHE A 233 8.66 8.64 -4.49
N SER A 234 8.03 9.57 -3.78
CA SER A 234 8.24 11.01 -3.97
C SER A 234 9.65 11.44 -3.58
N ARG A 235 10.21 10.94 -2.46
CA ARG A 235 11.57 11.27 -2.03
C ARG A 235 12.61 10.76 -3.00
N GLY A 236 12.40 9.58 -3.56
CA GLY A 236 13.31 9.04 -4.57
C GLY A 236 13.42 9.95 -5.80
N ILE A 237 12.29 10.49 -6.28
CA ILE A 237 12.27 11.44 -7.40
C ILE A 237 12.98 12.74 -7.02
N ILE A 238 12.64 13.33 -5.87
CA ILE A 238 13.23 14.58 -5.40
C ILE A 238 14.76 14.43 -5.24
N ALA A 239 15.22 13.32 -4.68
CA ALA A 239 16.63 13.07 -4.48
C ALA A 239 17.41 12.88 -5.79
N GLN A 240 16.79 12.31 -6.82
CA GLN A 240 17.43 12.10 -8.12
C GLN A 240 17.40 13.35 -9.00
N PHE A 241 16.39 14.19 -8.87
CA PHE A 241 16.19 15.38 -9.70
C PHE A 241 16.05 16.67 -8.85
N PRO A 242 17.00 16.97 -7.94
CA PRO A 242 16.85 18.08 -7.00
C PRO A 242 16.71 19.45 -7.68
N SER A 243 17.31 19.63 -8.86
CA SER A 243 17.21 20.90 -9.62
C SER A 243 15.82 21.19 -10.15
N MET A 244 14.95 20.18 -10.29
CA MET A 244 13.57 20.38 -10.74
C MET A 244 12.64 20.87 -9.63
N PHE A 245 13.12 20.93 -8.38
CA PHE A 245 12.38 21.35 -7.20
C PHE A 245 12.98 22.58 -6.52
N GLN A 246 13.96 23.24 -7.18
CA GLN A 246 14.50 24.51 -6.71
C GLN A 246 13.59 25.65 -7.18
N ASP A 247 13.46 26.67 -6.33
CA ASP A 247 12.73 27.91 -6.64
C ASP A 247 13.48 28.77 -7.66
#